data_0009d37940fb0710c567f4fb29c3b7d0
#
_entry.id   0009d37940fb0710c567f4fb29c3b7d0
#
_cell.length_a   1.000
_cell.length_b   1.000
_cell.length_c   1.000
_cell.angle_alpha   90.00
_cell.angle_beta   90.00
_cell.angle_gamma   90.00
#
_symmetry.space_group_name_H-M   'P 1'
#
loop_
_entity.id
_entity.type
_entity.pdbx_description
1 polymer ?
#
loop_
_entity_poly.entity_id
_entity_poly.type
_entity_poly.pdbx_seq_one_letter_code
_entity_poly.pdbx_strand_id
1 'polypeptide(L)'
;IKNRVEHRCLQLEHSISIRDCSDIVSIEEVSPQYILLQKVTEPYTLEMLSIATKECFVRSSKEQLPIFFQSGAIVPYERILRGRYTEASFAFLSIEKSDNIDGVLELPKGRCVFTYHTGDYLSIGRSYERILEYCRIHHFNIVSDSYEFAINDYLSTADESEYITKILFYIA
;
A
#
# COMPACT_ATOMS: atom_id res chain seq x y z
N ILE A 1 -9.74 12.79 14.98
CA ILE A 1 -8.53 13.30 14.31
C ILE A 1 -7.28 12.97 15.13
N LYS A 2 -7.23 13.29 16.44
CA LYS A 2 -6.06 13.09 17.30
C LYS A 2 -5.52 11.65 17.24
N ASN A 3 -6.35 10.65 17.45
CA ASN A 3 -5.95 9.24 17.43
C ASN A 3 -5.40 8.79 16.07
N ARG A 4 -5.91 9.35 14.97
CA ARG A 4 -5.43 9.02 13.62
C ARG A 4 -4.06 9.62 13.33
N VAL A 5 -3.83 10.84 13.79
CA VAL A 5 -2.51 11.50 13.70
C VAL A 5 -1.50 10.76 14.56
N GLU A 6 -1.85 10.40 15.79
CA GLU A 6 -0.99 9.61 16.67
C GLU A 6 -0.65 8.24 16.05
N HIS A 7 -1.62 7.56 15.45
CA HIS A 7 -1.39 6.31 14.73
C HIS A 7 -0.37 6.50 13.58
N ARG A 8 -0.50 7.58 12.80
CA ARG A 8 0.45 7.88 11.73
C ARG A 8 1.84 8.23 12.26
N CYS A 9 1.94 8.95 13.36
CA CYS A 9 3.22 9.24 14.03
C CYS A 9 3.92 7.95 14.47
N LEU A 10 3.19 7.02 15.09
CA LEU A 10 3.75 5.71 15.48
C LEU A 10 4.24 4.91 14.28
N GLN A 11 3.53 4.93 13.15
CA GLN A 11 3.98 4.28 11.92
C GLN A 11 5.29 4.89 11.40
N LEU A 12 5.43 6.22 11.43
CA LEU A 12 6.64 6.92 11.01
C LEU A 12 7.82 6.66 11.94
N GLU A 13 7.60 6.62 13.24
CA GLU A 13 8.62 6.25 14.23
C GLU A 13 9.07 4.78 14.03
N HIS A 14 8.13 3.88 13.74
CA HIS A 14 8.43 2.49 13.46
C HIS A 14 9.21 2.31 12.13
N SER A 15 9.09 3.26 11.20
CA SER A 15 9.81 3.23 9.92
C SER A 15 11.32 3.19 10.06
N ILE A 16 11.86 3.74 11.16
CA ILE A 16 13.31 3.72 11.44
C ILE A 16 13.80 2.28 11.65
N SER A 17 13.04 1.45 12.36
CA SER A 17 13.38 0.03 12.58
C SER A 17 13.12 -0.85 11.35
N ILE A 18 12.23 -0.43 10.45
CA ILE A 18 11.87 -1.15 9.23
C ILE A 18 13.02 -1.14 8.22
N ARG A 19 13.83 -0.10 8.16
CA ARG A 19 14.95 0.01 7.21
C ARG A 19 15.92 -1.16 7.29
N ASP A 20 16.17 -1.67 8.48
CA ASP A 20 17.07 -2.81 8.71
C ASP A 20 16.46 -4.15 8.25
N CYS A 21 15.16 -4.17 7.98
CA CYS A 21 14.40 -5.36 7.59
C CYS A 21 13.84 -5.29 6.15
N SER A 22 14.26 -4.32 5.35
CA SER A 22 13.69 -4.06 4.03
C SER A 22 13.82 -5.23 3.04
N ASP A 23 14.84 -6.07 3.20
CA ASP A 23 15.09 -7.20 2.30
C ASP A 23 14.48 -8.53 2.78
N ILE A 24 13.70 -8.49 3.86
CA ILE A 24 13.09 -9.68 4.45
C ILE A 24 11.65 -9.81 3.97
N VAL A 25 11.29 -11.03 3.53
CA VAL A 25 9.91 -11.42 3.27
C VAL A 25 9.37 -12.17 4.47
N SER A 26 8.22 -11.79 4.96
CA SER A 26 7.61 -12.38 6.14
C SER A 26 6.13 -12.70 5.92
N ILE A 27 5.59 -13.55 6.80
CA ILE A 27 4.18 -13.91 6.84
C ILE A 27 3.56 -13.29 8.09
N GLU A 28 2.37 -12.73 7.96
CA GLU A 28 1.57 -12.23 9.09
C GLU A 28 0.08 -12.53 8.94
N GLU A 29 -0.61 -12.63 10.07
CA GLU A 29 -2.06 -12.55 10.11
C GLU A 29 -2.47 -11.08 10.22
N VAL A 30 -3.16 -10.56 9.20
CA VAL A 30 -3.63 -9.18 9.23
C VAL A 30 -5.03 -9.08 9.82
N SER A 31 -5.26 -8.03 10.60
CA SER A 31 -6.61 -7.66 11.05
C SER A 31 -7.38 -6.97 9.92
N PRO A 32 -8.72 -6.95 9.99
CA PRO A 32 -9.51 -6.22 9.00
C PRO A 32 -9.08 -4.76 8.90
N GLN A 33 -8.96 -4.26 7.68
CA GLN A 33 -8.62 -2.87 7.36
C GLN A 33 -9.63 -2.31 6.37
N TYR A 34 -9.79 -1.00 6.35
CA TYR A 34 -10.70 -0.31 5.46
C TYR A 34 -9.92 0.70 4.64
N ILE A 35 -10.17 0.72 3.34
CA ILE A 35 -9.51 1.62 2.40
C ILE A 35 -10.54 2.33 1.53
N LEU A 36 -10.35 3.63 1.35
CA LEU A 36 -11.15 4.47 0.46
C LEU A 36 -10.50 4.45 -0.92
N LEU A 37 -11.19 3.91 -1.91
CA LEU A 37 -10.68 3.70 -3.26
C LEU A 37 -10.88 4.91 -4.17
N GLN A 38 -9.89 5.16 -5.00
CA GLN A 38 -9.97 6.05 -6.16
C GLN A 38 -9.37 5.35 -7.38
N LYS A 39 -10.16 5.23 -8.45
CA LYS A 39 -9.73 4.56 -9.68
C LYS A 39 -8.60 5.32 -10.37
N VAL A 40 -7.58 4.59 -10.79
CA VAL A 40 -6.52 5.11 -11.67
C VAL A 40 -6.99 4.94 -13.12
N THR A 41 -6.91 6.00 -13.92
CA THR A 41 -7.31 5.97 -15.32
C THR A 41 -6.14 5.57 -16.24
N GLU A 42 -6.47 5.02 -17.41
CA GLU A 42 -5.45 4.79 -18.43
C GLU A 42 -4.68 6.08 -18.77
N PRO A 43 -3.38 5.97 -19.06
CA PRO A 43 -2.58 4.75 -19.31
C PRO A 43 -1.91 4.13 -18.07
N TYR A 44 -2.43 4.31 -16.88
CA TYR A 44 -1.95 3.75 -15.60
C TYR A 44 -0.51 4.14 -15.23
N THR A 45 -0.08 5.32 -15.62
CA THR A 45 1.24 5.86 -15.30
C THR A 45 1.32 6.30 -13.83
N LEU A 46 2.53 6.54 -13.35
CA LEU A 46 2.73 7.13 -12.02
C LEU A 46 2.07 8.50 -11.88
N GLU A 47 2.00 9.27 -12.96
CA GLU A 47 1.28 10.54 -12.99
C GLU A 47 -0.23 10.33 -12.73
N MET A 48 -0.85 9.34 -13.40
CA MET A 48 -2.25 9.00 -13.18
C MET A 48 -2.52 8.49 -11.77
N LEU A 49 -1.60 7.70 -11.19
CA LEU A 49 -1.66 7.28 -9.80
C LEU A 49 -1.59 8.49 -8.85
N SER A 50 -0.69 9.43 -9.11
CA SER A 50 -0.55 10.66 -8.32
C SER A 50 -1.82 11.52 -8.38
N ILE A 51 -2.44 11.65 -9.54
CA ILE A 51 -3.71 12.35 -9.71
C ILE A 51 -4.81 11.67 -8.89
N ALA A 52 -4.98 10.35 -9.03
CA ALA A 52 -5.97 9.58 -8.27
C ALA A 52 -5.77 9.70 -6.75
N THR A 53 -4.53 9.69 -6.28
CA THR A 53 -4.19 9.91 -4.87
C THR A 53 -4.64 11.29 -4.39
N LYS A 54 -4.36 12.35 -5.15
CA LYS A 54 -4.80 13.71 -4.84
C LYS A 54 -6.32 13.84 -4.83
N GLU A 55 -7.00 13.24 -5.81
CA GLU A 55 -8.48 13.22 -5.86
C GLU A 55 -9.07 12.54 -4.62
N CYS A 56 -8.45 11.43 -4.17
CA CYS A 56 -8.86 10.75 -2.95
C CYS A 56 -8.73 11.64 -1.71
N PHE A 57 -7.62 12.38 -1.57
CA PHE A 57 -7.43 13.37 -0.50
C PHE A 57 -8.43 14.51 -0.57
N VAL A 58 -8.67 15.08 -1.75
CA VAL A 58 -9.65 16.16 -1.96
C VAL A 58 -11.03 15.70 -1.55
N ARG A 59 -11.45 14.50 -1.98
CA ARG A 59 -12.71 13.91 -1.59
C ARG A 59 -12.81 13.73 -0.07
N SER A 60 -11.80 13.13 0.54
CA SER A 60 -11.79 12.89 1.98
C SER A 60 -11.93 14.19 2.80
N SER A 61 -11.30 15.27 2.32
CA SER A 61 -11.40 16.59 2.94
C SER A 61 -12.79 17.20 2.78
N LYS A 62 -13.35 17.17 1.57
CA LYS A 62 -14.68 17.73 1.29
C LYS A 62 -15.79 17.03 2.07
N GLU A 63 -15.72 15.71 2.16
CA GLU A 63 -16.73 14.88 2.84
C GLU A 63 -16.39 14.66 4.32
N GLN A 64 -15.30 15.22 4.82
CA GLN A 64 -14.81 15.09 6.21
C GLN A 64 -14.68 13.63 6.66
N LEU A 65 -14.12 12.78 5.79
CA LEU A 65 -13.97 11.35 6.03
C LEU A 65 -12.86 11.05 7.06
N PRO A 66 -13.04 9.98 7.87
CA PRO A 66 -12.11 9.63 8.96
C PRO A 66 -10.87 8.88 8.46
N ILE A 67 -10.03 9.52 7.66
CA ILE A 67 -8.79 8.94 7.11
C ILE A 67 -7.63 8.91 8.12
N PHE A 68 -6.69 7.97 7.94
CA PHE A 68 -5.47 7.82 8.74
C PHE A 68 -4.24 8.56 8.18
N PHE A 69 -4.39 9.35 7.12
CA PHE A 69 -3.29 10.04 6.44
C PHE A 69 -2.21 9.10 5.89
N GLN A 70 -2.60 7.89 5.53
CA GLN A 70 -1.77 6.91 4.86
C GLN A 70 -2.38 6.61 3.49
N SER A 71 -1.58 6.82 2.45
CA SER A 71 -1.95 6.47 1.08
C SER A 71 -1.43 5.09 0.70
N GLY A 72 -1.97 4.57 -0.39
CA GLY A 72 -1.53 3.32 -0.95
C GLY A 72 -2.01 3.14 -2.39
N ALA A 73 -1.67 2.00 -2.94
CA ALA A 73 -2.05 1.60 -4.29
C ALA A 73 -2.41 0.12 -4.36
N ILE A 74 -3.29 -0.22 -5.28
CA ILE A 74 -3.59 -1.61 -5.65
C ILE A 74 -3.02 -1.86 -7.03
N VAL A 75 -2.10 -2.82 -7.13
CA VAL A 75 -1.54 -3.25 -8.42
C VAL A 75 -2.08 -4.65 -8.74
N PRO A 76 -2.77 -4.84 -9.89
CA PRO A 76 -3.28 -6.14 -10.28
C PRO A 76 -2.19 -7.20 -10.36
N TYR A 77 -2.45 -8.36 -9.77
CA TYR A 77 -1.48 -9.46 -9.74
C TYR A 77 -1.02 -9.89 -11.15
N GLU A 78 -1.94 -9.91 -12.11
CA GLU A 78 -1.61 -10.22 -13.50
C GLU A 78 -0.61 -9.22 -14.13
N ARG A 79 -0.66 -7.94 -13.74
CA ARG A 79 0.30 -6.94 -14.21
C ARG A 79 1.68 -7.16 -13.61
N ILE A 80 1.72 -7.54 -12.34
CA ILE A 80 2.97 -7.88 -11.62
C ILE A 80 3.65 -9.08 -12.29
N LEU A 81 2.90 -10.13 -12.65
CA LEU A 81 3.42 -11.29 -13.38
C LEU A 81 4.01 -10.94 -14.77
N ARG A 82 3.57 -9.83 -15.36
CA ARG A 82 4.08 -9.29 -16.63
C ARG A 82 5.19 -8.26 -16.46
N GLY A 83 5.69 -8.05 -15.23
CA GLY A 83 6.71 -7.05 -14.93
C GLY A 83 6.22 -5.59 -14.94
N ARG A 84 4.89 -5.38 -14.89
CA ARG A 84 4.25 -4.05 -14.87
C ARG A 84 3.96 -3.61 -13.44
N TYR A 85 5.02 -3.43 -12.66
CA TYR A 85 4.97 -3.25 -11.21
C TYR A 85 4.38 -1.92 -10.75
N THR A 86 4.38 -0.90 -11.61
CA THR A 86 3.92 0.46 -11.26
C THR A 86 2.57 0.83 -11.87
N GLU A 87 1.92 -0.11 -12.56
CA GLU A 87 0.63 0.12 -13.21
C GLU A 87 -0.54 -0.19 -12.24
N ALA A 88 -0.72 0.66 -11.23
CA ALA A 88 -1.81 0.53 -10.28
C ALA A 88 -3.18 0.71 -10.94
N SER A 89 -4.18 -0.04 -10.46
CA SER A 89 -5.58 0.10 -10.85
C SER A 89 -6.35 1.07 -9.94
N PHE A 90 -5.94 1.18 -8.68
CA PHE A 90 -6.51 2.07 -7.68
C PHE A 90 -5.43 2.75 -6.86
N ALA A 91 -5.66 4.03 -6.52
CA ALA A 91 -5.11 4.66 -5.34
C ALA A 91 -6.07 4.45 -4.18
N PHE A 92 -5.57 4.50 -2.95
CA PHE A 92 -6.44 4.47 -1.78
C PHE A 92 -5.88 5.31 -0.62
N LEU A 93 -6.77 5.62 0.33
CA LEU A 93 -6.41 6.11 1.64
C LEU A 93 -6.93 5.13 2.69
N SER A 94 -6.09 4.82 3.69
CA SER A 94 -6.54 4.09 4.87
C SER A 94 -7.58 4.91 5.62
N ILE A 95 -8.67 4.27 6.05
CA ILE A 95 -9.81 4.93 6.67
C ILE A 95 -10.30 4.11 7.87
N GLU A 96 -10.84 4.77 8.88
CA GLU A 96 -11.54 4.08 9.97
C GLU A 96 -12.80 3.36 9.44
N LYS A 97 -13.17 2.25 10.08
CA LYS A 97 -14.43 1.59 9.77
C LYS A 97 -15.56 2.59 9.85
N SER A 98 -16.31 2.72 8.76
CA SER A 98 -17.46 3.62 8.69
C SER A 98 -18.51 3.03 7.77
N ASP A 99 -19.75 3.04 8.24
CA ASP A 99 -20.89 2.62 7.45
C ASP A 99 -21.31 3.75 6.50
N ASN A 100 -21.83 3.37 5.33
CA ASN A 100 -22.42 4.30 4.34
C ASN A 100 -21.44 5.28 3.65
N ILE A 101 -20.19 4.92 3.47
CA ILE A 101 -19.25 5.66 2.61
C ILE A 101 -19.05 4.88 1.31
N ASP A 102 -19.42 5.48 0.19
CA ASP A 102 -19.20 4.88 -1.12
C ASP A 102 -17.70 4.74 -1.44
N GLY A 103 -17.33 3.62 -2.09
CA GLY A 103 -15.96 3.38 -2.51
C GLY A 103 -15.02 2.93 -1.40
N VAL A 104 -15.54 2.51 -0.26
CA VAL A 104 -14.76 1.87 0.79
C VAL A 104 -14.72 0.36 0.56
N LEU A 105 -13.51 -0.20 0.56
CA LEU A 105 -13.26 -1.63 0.50
C LEU A 105 -12.77 -2.12 1.86
N GLU A 106 -13.38 -3.18 2.36
CA GLU A 106 -12.86 -3.93 3.51
C GLU A 106 -11.81 -4.93 3.03
N LEU A 107 -10.60 -4.82 3.55
CA LEU A 107 -9.59 -5.86 3.45
C LEU A 107 -9.81 -6.82 4.64
N PRO A 108 -10.20 -8.08 4.40
CA PRO A 108 -10.60 -8.97 5.47
C PRO A 108 -9.42 -9.40 6.35
N LYS A 109 -9.72 -9.94 7.52
CA LYS A 109 -8.73 -10.72 8.28
C LYS A 109 -8.21 -11.86 7.40
N GLY A 110 -6.90 -12.06 7.40
CA GLY A 110 -6.32 -13.17 6.65
C GLY A 110 -4.81 -13.28 6.78
N ARG A 111 -4.29 -14.35 6.20
CA ARG A 111 -2.86 -14.63 6.16
C ARG A 111 -2.24 -13.95 4.95
N CYS A 112 -1.20 -13.19 5.17
CA CYS A 112 -0.53 -12.41 4.13
C CYS A 112 0.97 -12.65 4.10
N VAL A 113 1.56 -12.55 2.92
CA VAL A 113 2.98 -12.38 2.71
C VAL A 113 3.27 -10.90 2.47
N PHE A 114 4.33 -10.39 3.05
CA PHE A 114 4.71 -9.00 2.89
C PHE A 114 6.22 -8.78 2.90
N THR A 115 6.64 -7.67 2.34
CA THR A 115 7.98 -7.10 2.46
C THR A 115 7.91 -5.58 2.47
N TYR A 116 9.00 -4.95 2.90
CA TYR A 116 9.17 -3.51 2.79
C TYR A 116 10.09 -3.21 1.62
N HIS A 117 9.65 -2.31 0.74
CA HIS A 117 10.49 -1.71 -0.29
C HIS A 117 11.05 -0.39 0.23
N THR A 118 12.37 -0.21 0.21
CA THR A 118 13.03 1.05 0.53
C THR A 118 13.60 1.69 -0.72
N GLY A 119 13.45 3.01 -0.83
CA GLY A 119 13.92 3.79 -1.97
C GLY A 119 12.81 4.24 -2.90
N ASP A 120 13.19 4.73 -4.08
CA ASP A 120 12.26 5.25 -5.06
C ASP A 120 11.26 4.20 -5.56
N TYR A 121 10.10 4.68 -5.99
CA TYR A 121 9.01 3.81 -6.41
C TYR A 121 9.31 3.08 -7.74
N LEU A 122 10.16 3.64 -8.60
CA LEU A 122 10.53 3.00 -9.88
C LEU A 122 11.31 1.71 -9.68
N SER A 123 12.01 1.56 -8.56
CA SER A 123 12.78 0.35 -8.23
C SER A 123 11.96 -0.73 -7.50
N ILE A 124 10.65 -0.55 -7.33
CA ILE A 124 9.78 -1.45 -6.54
C ILE A 124 9.74 -2.89 -7.09
N GLY A 125 10.02 -3.07 -8.37
CA GLY A 125 10.01 -4.38 -9.03
C GLY A 125 10.91 -5.41 -8.34
N ARG A 126 12.07 -5.02 -7.84
CA ARG A 126 12.98 -5.92 -7.11
C ARG A 126 12.35 -6.51 -5.84
N SER A 127 11.48 -5.75 -5.19
CA SER A 127 10.77 -6.21 -3.99
C SER A 127 9.62 -7.15 -4.35
N TYR A 128 8.96 -6.91 -5.47
CA TYR A 128 7.98 -7.85 -6.02
C TYR A 128 8.61 -9.19 -6.40
N GLU A 129 9.72 -9.16 -7.13
CA GLU A 129 10.45 -10.37 -7.52
C GLU A 129 10.85 -11.19 -6.29
N ARG A 130 11.28 -10.54 -5.21
CA ARG A 130 11.62 -11.19 -3.95
C ARG A 130 10.42 -11.89 -3.29
N ILE A 131 9.24 -11.26 -3.27
CA ILE A 131 8.00 -11.89 -2.77
C ILE A 131 7.60 -13.08 -3.62
N LEU A 132 7.60 -12.93 -4.94
CA LEU A 132 7.22 -14.00 -5.87
C LEU A 132 8.13 -15.22 -5.72
N GLU A 133 9.44 -15.00 -5.62
CA GLU A 133 10.41 -16.08 -5.41
C GLU A 133 10.23 -16.75 -4.05
N TYR A 134 9.98 -15.97 -2.99
CA TYR A 134 9.67 -16.51 -1.68
C TYR A 134 8.42 -17.40 -1.70
N CYS A 135 7.35 -16.96 -2.33
CA CYS A 135 6.13 -17.74 -2.46
C CYS A 135 6.35 -19.02 -3.27
N ARG A 136 7.16 -18.95 -4.33
CA ARG A 136 7.52 -20.13 -5.15
C ARG A 136 8.28 -21.17 -4.33
N ILE A 137 9.29 -20.74 -3.56
CA ILE A 137 10.11 -21.64 -2.74
C ILE A 137 9.29 -22.29 -1.62
N HIS A 138 8.41 -21.53 -0.98
CA HIS A 138 7.61 -22.00 0.16
C HIS A 138 6.24 -22.55 -0.22
N HIS A 139 5.95 -22.68 -1.52
CA HIS A 139 4.69 -23.21 -2.05
C HIS A 139 3.44 -22.47 -1.58
N PHE A 140 3.52 -21.15 -1.42
CA PHE A 140 2.38 -20.29 -1.14
C PHE A 140 1.68 -19.85 -2.44
N ASN A 141 0.35 -19.91 -2.43
CA ASN A 141 -0.46 -19.39 -3.53
C ASN A 141 -0.92 -17.97 -3.21
N ILE A 142 -0.54 -17.00 -4.05
CA ILE A 142 -1.07 -15.64 -3.98
C ILE A 142 -2.50 -15.66 -4.50
N VAL A 143 -3.44 -15.12 -3.71
CA VAL A 143 -4.89 -15.14 -4.00
C VAL A 143 -5.51 -13.75 -4.11
N SER A 144 -4.71 -12.72 -4.13
CA SER A 144 -5.16 -11.32 -4.24
C SER A 144 -4.28 -10.51 -5.18
N ASP A 145 -4.74 -9.31 -5.49
CA ASP A 145 -3.89 -8.23 -6.00
C ASP A 145 -2.90 -7.79 -4.92
N SER A 146 -1.92 -6.96 -5.31
CA SER A 146 -0.99 -6.34 -4.37
C SER A 146 -1.62 -5.13 -3.71
N TYR A 147 -1.48 -5.05 -2.40
CA TYR A 147 -1.78 -3.85 -1.61
C TYR A 147 -0.48 -3.20 -1.16
N GLU A 148 -0.24 -2.00 -1.65
CA GLU A 148 0.93 -1.20 -1.29
C GLU A 148 0.52 -0.10 -0.31
N PHE A 149 1.18 -0.04 0.85
CA PHE A 149 0.93 0.99 1.87
C PHE A 149 2.16 1.89 1.97
N ALA A 150 1.99 3.19 1.80
CA ALA A 150 3.05 4.15 2.04
C ALA A 150 3.33 4.26 3.54
N ILE A 151 4.50 3.83 3.96
CA ILE A 151 4.96 3.96 5.35
C ILE A 151 5.71 5.28 5.52
N ASN A 152 6.64 5.56 4.62
CA ASN A 152 7.37 6.83 4.55
C ASN A 152 7.38 7.29 3.09
N ASP A 153 6.90 8.50 2.83
CA ASP A 153 6.69 9.02 1.49
C ASP A 153 6.99 10.53 1.42
N TYR A 154 6.65 11.15 0.29
CA TYR A 154 6.86 12.59 0.07
C TYR A 154 6.16 13.51 1.07
N LEU A 155 5.18 13.01 1.83
CA LEU A 155 4.53 13.78 2.90
C LEU A 155 5.37 13.82 4.19
N SER A 156 6.34 12.92 4.32
CA SER A 156 7.15 12.76 5.52
C SER A 156 8.64 13.05 5.31
N THR A 157 9.14 12.94 4.08
CA THR A 157 10.55 13.21 3.73
C THR A 157 10.68 13.73 2.30
N ALA A 158 11.68 14.58 2.07
CA ALA A 158 12.05 15.04 0.73
C ALA A 158 13.06 14.11 0.04
N ASP A 159 13.66 13.17 0.77
CA ASP A 159 14.66 12.25 0.25
C ASP A 159 13.99 10.93 -0.18
N GLU A 160 13.92 10.69 -1.49
CA GLU A 160 13.33 9.48 -2.05
C GLU A 160 14.02 8.19 -1.61
N SER A 161 15.31 8.27 -1.23
CA SER A 161 16.04 7.12 -0.69
C SER A 161 15.50 6.65 0.66
N GLU A 162 14.75 7.51 1.34
CA GLU A 162 14.10 7.23 2.61
C GLU A 162 12.67 6.73 2.49
N TYR A 163 12.11 6.66 1.28
CA TYR A 163 10.77 6.15 1.06
C TYR A 163 10.69 4.67 1.46
N ILE A 164 9.59 4.32 2.10
CA ILE A 164 9.29 2.94 2.52
C ILE A 164 7.86 2.63 2.10
N THR A 165 7.71 1.55 1.33
CA THR A 165 6.42 1.02 0.92
C THR A 165 6.28 -0.41 1.43
N LYS A 166 5.21 -0.70 2.17
CA LYS A 166 4.85 -2.08 2.54
C LYS A 166 4.07 -2.69 1.39
N ILE A 167 4.57 -3.80 0.85
CA ILE A 167 3.91 -4.59 -0.18
C ILE A 167 3.32 -5.84 0.47
N LEU A 168 2.04 -6.09 0.23
CA LEU A 168 1.29 -7.16 0.88
C LEU A 168 0.41 -7.89 -0.12
N PHE A 169 0.41 -9.25 -0.03
CA PHE A 169 -0.53 -10.13 -0.74
C PHE A 169 -1.19 -11.07 0.24
N TYR A 170 -2.48 -11.36 0.01
CA TYR A 170 -3.14 -12.48 0.66
C TYR A 170 -2.66 -13.79 0.04
N ILE A 171 -2.49 -14.82 0.86
CA ILE A 171 -2.04 -16.15 0.47
C ILE A 171 -2.95 -17.24 0.99
N ALA A 172 -3.03 -18.33 0.24
CA ALA A 172 -3.69 -19.56 0.64
C ALA A 172 -2.66 -20.67 0.92
#